data_3980b7167bc39d90462338f4582c5179
#
_entry.id   3980b7167bc39d90462338f4582c5179
#
_cell.length_a   1.000
_cell.length_b   1.000
_cell.length_c   1.000
_cell.angle_alpha   90.00
_cell.angle_beta   90.00
_cell.angle_gamma   90.00
#
_symmetry.space_group_name_H-M   'P 1'
#
loop_
_entity.id
_entity.type
_entity.pdbx_description
1 polymer ?
#
loop_
_entity_poly.entity_id
_entity_poly.type
_entity_poly.pdbx_seq_one_letter_code
_entity_poly.pdbx_strand_id
1 'polypeptide(L)'
;FTAMCLDEGVDGIFYAVTTANRGQCSGEEFQRFQRPFDERILDAAARGTTNMLHICGGAIQADWFANYRAHLLSWATTPGNPSLSDMHQKTGKPVVGGIPGKPAFGQMSAAAIESHVAASLGEMNGRAHILGPDCSVNPGVDEELMLAVKRQIHAFRPTKA
;
A
#
# COMPACT_ATOMS: atom_id res chain seq x y z
N PHE A 1 -7.30 2.42 22.20
CA PHE A 1 -7.29 1.14 21.46
C PHE A 1 -5.90 0.79 20.95
N THR A 2 -5.26 1.64 20.10
CA THR A 2 -3.93 1.35 19.50
C THR A 2 -2.87 0.98 20.54
N ALA A 3 -2.74 1.77 21.60
CA ALA A 3 -1.78 1.48 22.67
C ALA A 3 -2.09 0.12 23.35
N MET A 4 -3.36 -0.19 23.61
CA MET A 4 -3.77 -1.48 24.18
C MET A 4 -3.39 -2.66 23.29
N CYS A 5 -3.58 -2.54 21.98
CA CYS A 5 -3.15 -3.61 21.06
C CYS A 5 -1.64 -3.88 21.16
N LEU A 6 -0.84 -2.82 21.23
CA LEU A 6 0.61 -2.94 21.39
C LEU A 6 1.01 -3.49 22.77
N ASP A 7 0.23 -3.22 23.82
CA ASP A 7 0.44 -3.82 25.15
C ASP A 7 0.18 -5.32 25.14
N GLU A 8 -0.74 -5.81 24.28
CA GLU A 8 -1.01 -7.23 24.05
C GLU A 8 0.01 -7.91 23.14
N GLY A 9 1.03 -7.20 22.66
CA GLY A 9 2.17 -7.77 21.95
C GLY A 9 2.06 -7.80 20.43
N VAL A 10 1.18 -7.01 19.80
CA VAL A 10 1.21 -6.88 18.34
C VAL A 10 2.44 -6.08 17.88
N ASP A 11 3.01 -6.43 16.73
CA ASP A 11 4.20 -5.77 16.19
C ASP A 11 3.94 -4.36 15.66
N GLY A 12 2.70 -4.05 15.33
CA GLY A 12 2.31 -2.75 14.79
C GLY A 12 0.86 -2.73 14.33
N ILE A 13 0.49 -1.69 13.60
CA ILE A 13 -0.88 -1.51 13.10
C ILE A 13 -0.92 -1.38 11.58
N PHE A 14 -2.01 -1.86 11.00
CA PHE A 14 -2.46 -1.50 9.68
C PHE A 14 -3.51 -0.39 9.82
N TYR A 15 -3.15 0.84 9.47
CA TYR A 15 -4.02 1.99 9.56
C TYR A 15 -4.47 2.44 8.17
N ALA A 16 -5.78 2.52 7.94
CA ALA A 16 -6.34 2.88 6.66
C ALA A 16 -6.99 4.28 6.69
N VAL A 17 -6.63 5.10 5.71
CA VAL A 17 -7.22 6.43 5.46
C VAL A 17 -8.04 6.37 4.19
N THR A 18 -9.29 6.83 4.24
CA THR A 18 -10.20 6.83 3.09
C THR A 18 -10.46 8.21 2.50
N THR A 19 -10.04 9.29 3.18
CA THR A 19 -10.21 10.68 2.76
C THR A 19 -8.89 11.21 2.22
N ALA A 20 -8.50 10.77 1.02
CA ALA A 20 -7.14 10.94 0.52
C ALA A 20 -7.04 11.73 -0.79
N ASN A 21 -8.13 12.25 -1.32
CA ASN A 21 -8.14 12.95 -2.60
C ASN A 21 -8.98 14.23 -2.57
N ARG A 22 -8.69 15.14 -3.54
CA ARG A 22 -9.36 16.45 -3.63
C ARG A 22 -10.82 16.39 -4.04
N GLY A 23 -11.32 15.27 -4.52
CA GLY A 23 -12.74 15.05 -4.78
C GLY A 23 -13.54 14.76 -3.52
N GLN A 24 -12.87 14.37 -2.44
CA GLN A 24 -13.47 14.07 -1.14
C GLN A 24 -13.36 15.25 -0.16
N CYS A 25 -12.21 15.93 -0.14
CA CYS A 25 -11.98 17.11 0.69
C CYS A 25 -10.89 18.01 0.09
N SER A 26 -10.91 19.28 0.44
CA SER A 26 -9.80 20.18 0.15
C SER A 26 -8.57 19.85 0.99
N GLY A 27 -7.41 20.37 0.60
CA GLY A 27 -6.20 20.24 1.41
C GLY A 27 -6.32 20.90 2.80
N GLU A 28 -7.07 22.00 2.91
CA GLU A 28 -7.32 22.68 4.18
C GLU A 28 -8.22 21.83 5.10
N GLU A 29 -9.29 21.25 4.56
CA GLU A 29 -10.15 20.33 5.29
C GLU A 29 -9.41 19.09 5.75
N PHE A 30 -8.56 18.50 4.89
CA PHE A 30 -7.70 17.39 5.26
C PHE A 30 -6.79 17.75 6.45
N GLN A 31 -6.10 18.88 6.40
CA GLN A 31 -5.23 19.34 7.47
C GLN A 31 -5.98 19.61 8.79
N ARG A 32 -7.23 20.03 8.71
CA ARG A 32 -8.06 20.38 9.86
C ARG A 32 -8.79 19.18 10.46
N PHE A 33 -9.35 18.30 9.63
CA PHE A 33 -10.31 17.29 10.05
C PHE A 33 -9.79 15.85 9.98
N GLN A 34 -8.71 15.59 9.24
CA GLN A 34 -8.15 14.25 9.09
C GLN A 34 -6.79 14.13 9.75
N ARG A 35 -5.83 14.92 9.32
CA ARG A 35 -4.43 14.79 9.71
C ARG A 35 -4.16 14.77 11.21
N PRO A 36 -4.76 15.62 12.05
CA PRO A 36 -4.47 15.62 13.49
C PRO A 36 -4.89 14.32 14.19
N PHE A 37 -5.91 13.66 13.67
CA PHE A 37 -6.39 12.38 14.21
C PHE A 37 -5.52 11.22 13.74
N ASP A 38 -5.10 11.22 12.49
CA ASP A 38 -4.16 10.25 11.94
C ASP A 38 -2.83 10.29 12.71
N GLU A 39 -2.28 11.48 12.92
CA GLU A 39 -1.04 11.69 13.66
C GLU A 39 -1.15 11.17 15.10
N ARG A 40 -2.26 11.42 15.79
CA ARG A 40 -2.50 10.87 17.13
C ARG A 40 -2.52 9.34 17.16
N ILE A 41 -3.08 8.70 16.14
CA ILE A 41 -3.11 7.24 16.05
C ILE A 41 -1.71 6.70 15.78
N LEU A 42 -0.99 7.31 14.85
CA LEU A 42 0.38 6.91 14.50
C LEU A 42 1.38 7.20 15.61
N ASP A 43 1.18 8.27 16.39
CA ASP A 43 1.99 8.56 17.58
C ASP A 43 1.74 7.51 18.68
N ALA A 44 0.49 7.11 18.89
CA ALA A 44 0.17 6.01 19.81
C ALA A 44 0.75 4.66 19.34
N ALA A 45 0.96 4.50 18.03
CA ALA A 45 1.59 3.33 17.43
C ALA A 45 3.13 3.41 17.35
N ALA A 46 3.74 4.52 17.76
CA ALA A 46 5.16 4.80 17.51
C ALA A 46 6.14 3.77 18.09
N ARG A 47 5.74 3.03 19.13
CA ARG A 47 6.55 1.93 19.70
C ARG A 47 6.43 0.60 18.95
N GLY A 48 5.49 0.49 18.01
CA GLY A 48 5.38 -0.68 17.14
C GLY A 48 6.55 -0.75 16.15
N THR A 49 6.99 -1.95 15.84
CA THR A 49 8.11 -2.20 14.94
C THR A 49 7.73 -2.05 13.46
N THR A 50 6.45 -2.26 13.13
CA THR A 50 5.95 -2.24 11.75
C THR A 50 4.55 -1.64 11.66
N ASN A 51 4.46 -0.34 11.40
CA ASN A 51 3.21 0.35 11.16
C ASN A 51 3.02 0.61 9.67
N MET A 52 1.92 0.13 9.09
CA MET A 52 1.56 0.34 7.70
C MET A 52 0.43 1.36 7.59
N LEU A 53 0.61 2.35 6.71
CA LEU A 53 -0.45 3.27 6.32
C LEU A 53 -1.00 2.85 4.96
N HIS A 54 -2.28 2.52 4.90
CA HIS A 54 -3.01 2.27 3.66
C HIS A 54 -3.80 3.52 3.25
N ILE A 55 -3.46 4.08 2.09
CA ILE A 55 -4.11 5.26 1.52
C ILE A 55 -5.14 4.78 0.50
N CYS A 56 -6.39 4.66 0.93
CA CYS A 56 -7.46 4.07 0.11
C CYS A 56 -8.04 5.09 -0.87
N GLY A 57 -8.30 4.65 -2.10
CA GLY A 57 -9.00 5.44 -3.12
C GLY A 57 -8.19 5.73 -4.37
N GLY A 58 -8.83 6.42 -5.31
CA GLY A 58 -8.21 6.89 -6.54
C GLY A 58 -7.82 8.37 -6.45
N ALA A 59 -6.91 8.81 -7.33
CA ALA A 59 -6.41 10.18 -7.40
C ALA A 59 -5.90 10.72 -6.04
N ILE A 60 -5.21 9.84 -5.28
CA ILE A 60 -4.70 10.18 -3.95
C ILE A 60 -3.68 11.31 -4.00
N GLN A 61 -3.68 12.13 -2.96
CA GLN A 61 -2.72 13.24 -2.81
C GLN A 61 -1.51 12.76 -1.99
N ALA A 62 -0.54 12.15 -2.64
CA ALA A 62 0.65 11.56 -2.00
C ALA A 62 1.38 12.54 -1.07
N ASP A 63 1.43 13.83 -1.44
CA ASP A 63 2.08 14.89 -0.64
C ASP A 63 1.48 15.05 0.76
N TRP A 64 0.19 14.75 0.92
CA TRP A 64 -0.46 14.85 2.22
C TRP A 64 0.10 13.86 3.24
N PHE A 65 0.68 12.76 2.77
CA PHE A 65 1.13 11.63 3.60
C PHE A 65 2.66 11.48 3.68
N ALA A 66 3.43 12.30 2.96
CA ALA A 66 4.89 12.16 2.89
C ALA A 66 5.57 12.15 4.27
N ASN A 67 5.08 12.97 5.19
CA ASN A 67 5.66 13.13 6.53
C ASN A 67 4.97 12.29 7.63
N TYR A 68 4.04 11.39 7.26
CA TYR A 68 3.38 10.53 8.26
C TYR A 68 4.37 9.54 8.89
N ARG A 69 4.20 9.26 10.17
CA ARG A 69 5.04 8.34 10.95
C ARG A 69 4.67 6.87 10.74
N ALA A 70 4.50 6.46 9.49
CA ALA A 70 4.33 5.07 9.12
C ALA A 70 5.65 4.49 8.61
N HIS A 71 5.88 3.21 8.83
CA HIS A 71 7.05 2.50 8.32
C HIS A 71 6.88 2.08 6.87
N LEU A 72 5.66 1.73 6.47
CA LEU A 72 5.29 1.23 5.15
C LEU A 72 4.10 2.01 4.61
N LEU A 73 4.05 2.23 3.30
CA LEU A 73 2.91 2.82 2.59
C LEU A 73 2.29 1.83 1.63
N SER A 74 0.96 1.80 1.59
CA SER A 74 0.18 0.97 0.67
C SER A 74 -0.95 1.78 0.05
N TRP A 75 -1.24 1.56 -1.22
CA TRP A 75 -2.35 2.18 -1.97
C TRP A 75 -2.60 1.37 -3.24
N ALA A 76 -3.69 1.66 -3.95
CA ALA A 76 -3.95 1.06 -5.25
C ALA A 76 -3.12 1.75 -6.34
N THR A 77 -2.33 1.00 -7.11
CA THR A 77 -1.51 1.50 -8.23
C THR A 77 -2.33 1.68 -9.53
N THR A 78 -3.59 2.03 -9.38
CA THR A 78 -4.50 2.30 -10.51
C THR A 78 -4.19 3.61 -11.23
N PRO A 79 -4.61 3.79 -12.49
CA PRO A 79 -4.44 5.05 -13.21
C PRO A 79 -4.91 6.26 -12.40
N GLY A 80 -4.11 7.31 -12.34
CA GLY A 80 -4.35 8.51 -11.55
C GLY A 80 -3.73 8.49 -10.14
N ASN A 81 -3.25 7.35 -9.68
CA ASN A 81 -2.43 7.23 -8.47
C ASN A 81 -0.93 7.17 -8.83
N PRO A 82 -0.03 7.53 -7.92
CA PRO A 82 1.41 7.39 -8.16
C PRO A 82 1.80 5.92 -8.35
N SER A 83 2.84 5.69 -9.13
CA SER A 83 3.49 4.39 -9.25
C SER A 83 4.21 4.01 -7.94
N LEU A 84 4.66 2.76 -7.82
CA LEU A 84 5.41 2.30 -6.64
C LEU A 84 6.70 3.08 -6.48
N SER A 85 7.44 3.25 -7.57
CA SER A 85 8.72 3.99 -7.59
C SER A 85 8.53 5.48 -7.28
N ASP A 86 7.50 6.13 -7.86
CA ASP A 86 7.23 7.55 -7.59
C ASP A 86 6.93 7.80 -6.11
N MET A 87 6.09 6.95 -5.50
CA MET A 87 5.78 7.09 -4.08
C MET A 87 7.00 6.84 -3.20
N HIS A 88 7.80 5.83 -3.53
CA HIS A 88 9.05 5.56 -2.81
C HIS A 88 10.03 6.74 -2.91
N GLN A 89 10.26 7.27 -4.10
CA GLN A 89 11.12 8.42 -4.31
C GLN A 89 10.64 9.65 -3.54
N LYS A 90 9.34 9.90 -3.54
CA LYS A 90 8.73 11.04 -2.87
C LYS A 90 8.81 10.98 -1.35
N THR A 91 8.66 9.80 -0.79
CA THR A 91 8.50 9.62 0.67
C THR A 91 9.72 9.03 1.36
N GLY A 92 10.62 8.40 0.61
CA GLY A 92 11.75 7.61 1.15
C GLY A 92 11.33 6.33 1.87
N LYS A 93 10.03 6.00 1.87
CA LYS A 93 9.47 4.86 2.62
C LYS A 93 9.37 3.61 1.75
N PRO A 94 9.55 2.41 2.32
CA PRO A 94 9.17 1.18 1.66
C PRO A 94 7.68 1.16 1.31
N VAL A 95 7.36 0.54 0.18
CA VAL A 95 6.00 0.49 -0.37
C VAL A 95 5.46 -0.94 -0.43
N VAL A 96 4.15 -1.07 -0.29
CA VAL A 96 3.42 -2.34 -0.36
C VAL A 96 2.35 -2.22 -1.44
N GLY A 97 2.40 -3.07 -2.45
CA GLY A 97 1.46 -3.04 -3.57
C GLY A 97 1.93 -3.91 -4.74
N GLY A 98 1.30 -3.74 -5.88
CA GLY A 98 1.69 -4.40 -7.12
C GLY A 98 0.94 -5.70 -7.43
N ILE A 99 -0.04 -6.05 -6.61
CA ILE A 99 -1.07 -7.04 -6.95
C ILE A 99 -2.40 -6.27 -7.05
N PRO A 100 -3.10 -6.31 -8.18
CA PRO A 100 -4.35 -5.56 -8.33
C PRO A 100 -5.35 -5.88 -7.24
N GLY A 101 -5.99 -4.85 -6.68
CA GLY A 101 -7.08 -5.02 -5.72
C GLY A 101 -8.39 -5.40 -6.41
N LYS A 102 -9.45 -5.60 -5.62
CA LYS A 102 -10.80 -5.84 -6.16
C LYS A 102 -11.36 -4.61 -6.89
N PRO A 103 -12.20 -4.76 -7.94
CA PRO A 103 -12.61 -6.05 -8.48
C PRO A 103 -11.63 -6.66 -9.47
N ALA A 104 -10.60 -5.91 -9.90
CA ALA A 104 -9.74 -6.23 -11.03
C ALA A 104 -9.06 -7.60 -10.89
N PHE A 105 -8.51 -7.93 -9.72
CA PHE A 105 -7.77 -9.17 -9.52
C PHE A 105 -8.59 -10.41 -9.90
N GLY A 106 -9.82 -10.51 -9.45
CA GLY A 106 -10.70 -11.64 -9.75
C GLY A 106 -11.26 -11.67 -11.18
N GLN A 107 -11.02 -10.62 -11.98
CA GLN A 107 -11.50 -10.50 -13.36
C GLN A 107 -10.37 -10.71 -14.39
N MET A 108 -9.13 -10.75 -13.95
CA MET A 108 -7.96 -10.93 -14.81
C MET A 108 -7.71 -12.41 -15.09
N SER A 109 -7.10 -12.71 -16.24
CA SER A 109 -6.53 -14.04 -16.48
C SER A 109 -5.22 -14.24 -15.70
N ALA A 110 -4.84 -15.50 -15.46
CA ALA A 110 -3.56 -15.82 -14.81
C ALA A 110 -2.37 -15.17 -15.55
N ALA A 111 -2.34 -15.19 -16.88
CA ALA A 111 -1.30 -14.55 -17.67
C ALA A 111 -1.25 -13.02 -17.50
N ALA A 112 -2.41 -12.37 -17.38
CA ALA A 112 -2.48 -10.93 -17.13
C ALA A 112 -1.98 -10.58 -15.71
N ILE A 113 -2.30 -11.40 -14.71
CA ILE A 113 -1.76 -11.26 -13.35
C ILE A 113 -0.22 -11.45 -13.37
N GLU A 114 0.28 -12.48 -14.04
CA GLU A 114 1.71 -12.72 -14.14
C GLU A 114 2.44 -11.51 -14.74
N SER A 115 1.92 -10.97 -15.85
CA SER A 115 2.51 -9.78 -16.48
C SER A 115 2.47 -8.56 -15.57
N HIS A 116 1.38 -8.33 -14.88
CA HIS A 116 1.22 -7.19 -13.96
C HIS A 116 2.21 -7.29 -12.79
N VAL A 117 2.27 -8.46 -12.15
CA VAL A 117 3.19 -8.71 -11.03
C VAL A 117 4.64 -8.61 -11.46
N ALA A 118 5.00 -9.16 -12.62
CA ALA A 118 6.34 -9.05 -13.17
C ALA A 118 6.75 -7.58 -13.41
N ALA A 119 5.83 -6.75 -13.92
CA ALA A 119 6.06 -5.31 -14.11
C ALA A 119 6.29 -4.60 -12.78
N SER A 120 5.46 -4.86 -11.76
CA SER A 120 5.60 -4.27 -10.42
C SER A 120 6.90 -4.67 -9.72
N LEU A 121 7.29 -5.93 -9.82
CA LEU A 121 8.57 -6.41 -9.29
C LEU A 121 9.75 -5.78 -10.02
N GLY A 122 9.65 -5.63 -11.36
CA GLY A 122 10.66 -4.99 -12.19
C GLY A 122 10.82 -3.51 -11.89
N GLU A 123 9.72 -2.79 -11.69
CA GLU A 123 9.71 -1.36 -11.34
C GLU A 123 10.54 -1.07 -10.09
N MET A 124 10.35 -1.88 -9.05
CA MET A 124 11.04 -1.70 -7.76
C MET A 124 12.39 -2.42 -7.70
N ASN A 125 12.63 -3.35 -8.60
CA ASN A 125 13.87 -4.15 -8.69
C ASN A 125 14.34 -4.75 -7.34
N GLY A 126 13.38 -5.23 -6.54
CA GLY A 126 13.63 -5.85 -5.23
C GLY A 126 14.07 -4.90 -4.13
N ARG A 127 13.90 -3.58 -4.29
CA ARG A 127 14.30 -2.58 -3.29
C ARG A 127 13.08 -1.95 -2.64
N ALA A 128 13.10 -1.85 -1.31
CA ALA A 128 12.09 -1.14 -0.53
C ALA A 128 10.63 -1.47 -0.92
N HIS A 129 10.37 -2.73 -1.31
CA HIS A 129 9.10 -3.19 -1.84
C HIS A 129 8.67 -4.51 -1.20
N ILE A 130 7.44 -4.56 -0.76
CA ILE A 130 6.73 -5.78 -0.40
C ILE A 130 5.62 -5.97 -1.42
N LEU A 131 5.69 -7.05 -2.19
CA LEU A 131 4.61 -7.39 -3.11
C LEU A 131 3.36 -7.77 -2.30
N GLY A 132 2.30 -7.05 -2.48
CA GLY A 132 1.05 -7.22 -1.77
C GLY A 132 -0.13 -6.69 -2.58
N PRO A 133 -1.37 -6.98 -2.16
CA PRO A 133 -2.53 -6.44 -2.84
C PRO A 133 -2.60 -4.91 -2.66
N ASP A 134 -2.94 -4.24 -3.74
CA ASP A 134 -3.15 -2.78 -3.78
C ASP A 134 -4.26 -2.31 -2.80
N CYS A 135 -5.21 -3.20 -2.53
CA CYS A 135 -6.30 -3.00 -1.57
C CYS A 135 -6.81 -4.39 -1.13
N SER A 136 -8.08 -4.49 -0.75
CA SER A 136 -8.69 -5.77 -0.41
C SER A 136 -8.85 -6.68 -1.65
N VAL A 137 -8.77 -7.98 -1.42
CA VAL A 137 -9.05 -9.04 -2.40
C VAL A 137 -10.38 -9.71 -2.03
N ASN A 138 -11.17 -10.10 -3.03
CA ASN A 138 -12.44 -10.80 -2.78
C ASN A 138 -12.17 -12.21 -2.22
N PRO A 139 -12.96 -12.69 -1.22
CA PRO A 139 -12.83 -14.03 -0.62
C PRO A 139 -13.13 -15.06 -1.68
N GLY A 140 -13.32 -15.32 -2.60
CA GLY A 140 -13.64 -16.34 -3.60
C GLY A 140 -12.80 -16.21 -4.87
N VAL A 141 -11.65 -15.56 -4.75
CA VAL A 141 -10.69 -15.49 -5.86
C VAL A 141 -10.21 -16.88 -6.20
N ASP A 142 -10.12 -17.19 -7.50
CA ASP A 142 -9.60 -18.45 -8.00
C ASP A 142 -8.16 -18.67 -7.50
N GLU A 143 -7.91 -19.86 -6.96
CA GLU A 143 -6.59 -20.26 -6.46
C GLU A 143 -5.51 -20.13 -7.56
N GLU A 144 -5.85 -20.39 -8.81
CA GLU A 144 -4.92 -20.25 -9.95
C GLU A 144 -4.36 -18.83 -10.08
N LEU A 145 -5.13 -17.80 -9.76
CA LEU A 145 -4.64 -16.42 -9.76
C LEU A 145 -3.61 -16.18 -8.65
N MET A 146 -3.80 -16.79 -7.48
CA MET A 146 -2.82 -16.74 -6.38
C MET A 146 -1.55 -17.51 -6.76
N LEU A 147 -1.69 -18.64 -7.42
CA LEU A 147 -0.55 -19.43 -7.92
C LEU A 147 0.21 -18.66 -8.99
N ALA A 148 -0.47 -17.91 -9.87
CA ALA A 148 0.15 -17.03 -10.86
C ALA A 148 1.05 -15.96 -10.18
N VAL A 149 0.57 -15.31 -9.14
CA VAL A 149 1.39 -14.38 -8.33
C VAL A 149 2.62 -15.09 -7.77
N LYS A 150 2.43 -16.25 -7.16
CA LYS A 150 3.52 -17.04 -6.55
C LYS A 150 4.59 -17.43 -7.59
N ARG A 151 4.18 -17.85 -8.79
CA ARG A 151 5.12 -18.17 -9.88
C ARG A 151 6.04 -16.99 -10.20
N GLN A 152 5.49 -15.78 -10.29
CA GLN A 152 6.28 -14.58 -10.60
C GLN A 152 7.24 -14.20 -9.47
N ILE A 153 6.83 -14.33 -8.19
CA ILE A 153 7.73 -14.12 -7.06
C ILE A 153 8.93 -15.08 -7.15
N HIS A 154 8.69 -16.34 -7.44
CA HIS A 154 9.76 -17.35 -7.52
C HIS A 154 10.66 -17.17 -8.75
N ALA A 155 10.13 -16.64 -9.85
CA ALA A 155 10.88 -16.37 -11.08
C ALA A 155 11.70 -15.09 -11.01
N PHE A 156 11.29 -14.12 -10.18
CA PHE A 156 11.92 -12.81 -10.13
C PHE A 156 13.38 -12.87 -9.66
N ARG A 157 14.24 -12.17 -10.38
CA ARG A 157 15.65 -11.98 -10.03
C ARG A 157 15.98 -10.49 -10.13
N PRO A 158 16.28 -9.82 -9.01
CA PRO A 158 16.72 -8.43 -9.06
C PRO A 158 17.99 -8.27 -9.90
N THR A 159 18.02 -7.24 -10.71
CA THR A 159 19.27 -6.87 -11.40
C THR A 159 20.23 -6.25 -10.39
N LYS A 160 21.50 -6.66 -10.43
CA LYS A 160 22.54 -6.04 -9.60
C LYS A 160 22.66 -4.57 -10.00
N ALA A 161 22.65 -3.70 -9.00
CA ALA A 161 22.93 -2.28 -9.18
C ALA A 161 24.43 -2.07 -9.43
#